data_77ed3e385214991db12fe208af1c688e
#
_entry.id   77ed3e385214991db12fe208af1c688e
#
_cell.length_a   1.000
_cell.length_b   1.000
_cell.length_c   1.000
_cell.angle_alpha   90.00
_cell.angle_beta   90.00
_cell.angle_gamma   90.00
#
_symmetry.space_group_name_H-M   'P 1'
#
loop_
_entity.id
_entity.type
_entity.pdbx_description
1 polymer ?
#
loop_
_entity_poly.entity_id
_entity_poly.type
_entity_poly.pdbx_seq_one_letter_code
_entity_poly.pdbx_strand_id
1 'polypeptide(L)'
;WEQRRLGEICDEVTRRNPLSEAPVMMITAESGFIEQSERYSTDNAGESLQKYIVLRRGELAYNHGASKLRPFGSCFNLLADEARIPFVYHCFSLRSDCPAFTSLELNGGQVEDQLRTLVSSGARMDGLLNISFEEYQTVRLLLPSLDEQRQIAGLFAKLDSLIALHQRERAGV
;
A
#
# COMPACT_ATOMS: atom_id res chain seq x y z
N TRP A 1 19.22 -7.87 12.13
CA TRP A 1 18.42 -7.09 11.15
C TRP A 1 19.33 -6.67 10.01
N GLU A 2 18.92 -6.92 8.78
CA GLU A 2 19.66 -6.61 7.57
C GLU A 2 19.04 -5.41 6.87
N GLN A 3 19.89 -4.48 6.37
CA GLN A 3 19.41 -3.38 5.54
C GLN A 3 19.42 -3.79 4.08
N ARG A 4 18.24 -3.73 3.42
CA ARG A 4 18.08 -4.06 2.01
C ARG A 4 17.29 -2.99 1.27
N ARG A 5 17.54 -2.84 -0.02
CA ARG A 5 16.71 -1.99 -0.88
C ARG A 5 15.42 -2.73 -1.25
N LEU A 6 14.33 -1.99 -1.36
CA LEU A 6 13.04 -2.57 -1.79
C LEU A 6 13.17 -3.32 -3.12
N GLY A 7 13.88 -2.77 -4.10
CA GLY A 7 14.09 -3.42 -5.41
C GLY A 7 14.84 -4.76 -5.37
N GLU A 8 15.56 -5.05 -4.27
CA GLU A 8 16.24 -6.34 -4.09
C GLU A 8 15.29 -7.45 -3.62
N ILE A 9 14.12 -7.09 -3.09
CA ILE A 9 13.17 -8.02 -2.46
C ILE A 9 11.81 -8.07 -3.15
N CYS A 10 11.56 -7.23 -4.16
CA CYS A 10 10.27 -7.15 -4.84
C CYS A 10 10.39 -7.31 -6.37
N ASP A 11 9.25 -7.67 -6.96
CA ASP A 11 9.05 -7.68 -8.41
C ASP A 11 7.81 -6.83 -8.74
N GLU A 12 7.88 -6.01 -9.79
CA GLU A 12 6.77 -5.18 -10.22
C GLU A 12 5.57 -6.02 -10.68
N VAL A 13 4.38 -5.63 -10.29
CA VAL A 13 3.12 -6.24 -10.75
C VAL A 13 2.45 -5.30 -11.74
N THR A 14 2.41 -5.72 -13.01
CA THR A 14 1.75 -5.00 -14.11
C THR A 14 0.60 -5.78 -14.73
N ARG A 15 0.15 -6.83 -14.06
CA ARG A 15 -0.91 -7.74 -14.52
C ARG A 15 -2.21 -6.99 -14.75
N ARG A 16 -2.80 -7.17 -15.94
CA ARG A 16 -4.10 -6.61 -16.31
C ARG A 16 -5.02 -7.73 -16.76
N ASN A 17 -6.29 -7.61 -16.41
CA ASN A 17 -7.34 -8.48 -16.91
C ASN A 17 -8.62 -7.64 -17.12
N PRO A 18 -8.91 -7.20 -18.35
CA PRO A 18 -10.12 -6.42 -18.65
C PRO A 18 -11.43 -7.15 -18.32
N LEU A 19 -11.38 -8.50 -18.26
CA LEU A 19 -12.54 -9.34 -17.94
C LEU A 19 -12.64 -9.68 -16.44
N SER A 20 -11.75 -9.15 -15.61
CA SER A 20 -11.82 -9.39 -14.16
C SER A 20 -13.08 -8.78 -13.58
N GLU A 21 -13.78 -9.56 -12.76
CA GLU A 21 -14.92 -9.12 -11.96
C GLU A 21 -14.53 -8.77 -10.52
N ALA A 22 -13.22 -8.81 -10.20
CA ALA A 22 -12.73 -8.45 -8.89
C ALA A 22 -13.13 -7.02 -8.51
N PRO A 23 -13.36 -6.73 -7.23
CA PRO A 23 -13.75 -5.40 -6.78
C PRO A 23 -12.69 -4.36 -7.13
N VAL A 24 -13.13 -3.15 -7.45
CA VAL A 24 -12.23 -2.01 -7.60
C VAL A 24 -11.91 -1.46 -6.22
N MET A 25 -10.64 -1.45 -5.87
CA MET A 25 -10.17 -0.98 -4.57
C MET A 25 -9.19 0.18 -4.72
N MET A 26 -9.19 1.05 -3.73
CA MET A 26 -8.27 2.17 -3.62
C MET A 26 -7.64 2.19 -2.23
N ILE A 27 -6.50 2.85 -2.10
CA ILE A 27 -5.81 3.01 -0.81
C ILE A 27 -6.20 4.36 -0.20
N THR A 28 -6.67 4.31 1.04
CA THR A 28 -6.77 5.47 1.92
C THR A 28 -5.61 5.48 2.92
N ALA A 29 -5.22 6.66 3.37
CA ALA A 29 -4.12 6.81 4.31
C ALA A 29 -4.41 6.19 5.70
N GLU A 30 -5.68 6.09 6.08
CA GLU A 30 -6.14 5.63 7.40
C GLU A 30 -6.41 4.13 7.43
N SER A 31 -7.11 3.61 6.41
CA SER A 31 -7.69 2.26 6.45
C SER A 31 -7.02 1.29 5.47
N GLY A 32 -6.04 1.74 4.68
CA GLY A 32 -5.46 0.93 3.61
C GLY A 32 -6.45 0.72 2.47
N PHE A 33 -6.56 -0.50 1.97
CA PHE A 33 -7.47 -0.83 0.88
C PHE A 33 -8.93 -0.77 1.31
N ILE A 34 -9.73 0.00 0.56
CA ILE A 34 -11.20 0.05 0.65
C ILE A 34 -11.80 -0.13 -0.73
N GLU A 35 -13.02 -0.64 -0.81
CA GLU A 35 -13.75 -0.68 -2.09
C GLU A 35 -14.12 0.74 -2.55
N GLN A 36 -14.00 0.98 -3.84
CA GLN A 36 -14.33 2.30 -4.41
C GLN A 36 -15.80 2.64 -4.20
N SER A 37 -16.70 1.66 -4.22
CA SER A 37 -18.13 1.80 -3.96
C SER A 37 -18.45 2.34 -2.56
N GLU A 38 -17.59 2.10 -1.57
CA GLU A 38 -17.76 2.65 -0.22
C GLU A 38 -17.55 4.16 -0.14
N ARG A 39 -16.79 4.73 -1.07
CA ARG A 39 -16.43 6.16 -1.07
C ARG A 39 -17.18 6.97 -2.12
N TYR A 40 -17.56 6.38 -3.24
CA TYR A 40 -18.19 7.05 -4.35
C TYR A 40 -19.47 6.30 -4.77
N SER A 41 -20.60 7.02 -4.83
CA SER A 41 -21.90 6.46 -5.20
C SER A 41 -22.03 6.17 -6.70
N THR A 42 -21.05 6.54 -7.52
CA THR A 42 -21.02 6.29 -8.97
C THR A 42 -19.71 5.64 -9.36
N ASP A 43 -19.81 4.60 -10.18
CA ASP A 43 -18.64 3.91 -10.74
C ASP A 43 -18.02 4.79 -11.83
N ASN A 44 -17.11 5.69 -11.43
CA ASN A 44 -16.44 6.63 -12.32
C ASN A 44 -15.28 6.00 -13.12
N ALA A 45 -15.13 4.68 -13.05
CA ALA A 45 -13.96 4.03 -13.62
C ALA A 45 -14.05 3.80 -15.14
N GLY A 46 -15.26 3.75 -15.73
CA GLY A 46 -15.51 3.70 -17.17
C GLY A 46 -14.46 2.92 -18.00
N GLU A 47 -14.02 3.50 -19.10
CA GLU A 47 -12.98 2.93 -19.98
C GLU A 47 -11.61 2.76 -19.30
N SER A 48 -11.35 3.47 -18.20
CA SER A 48 -10.09 3.37 -17.48
C SER A 48 -9.92 2.04 -16.75
N LEU A 49 -11.00 1.29 -16.47
CA LEU A 49 -10.94 -0.03 -15.84
C LEU A 49 -10.08 -1.04 -16.61
N GLN A 50 -10.01 -0.91 -17.93
CA GLN A 50 -9.18 -1.78 -18.77
C GLN A 50 -7.68 -1.63 -18.47
N LYS A 51 -7.27 -0.49 -17.90
CA LYS A 51 -5.89 -0.18 -17.54
C LYS A 51 -5.54 -0.58 -16.11
N TYR A 52 -6.54 -0.93 -15.29
CA TYR A 52 -6.32 -1.24 -13.88
C TYR A 52 -5.46 -2.49 -13.72
N ILE A 53 -4.64 -2.45 -12.68
CA ILE A 53 -3.76 -3.58 -12.32
C ILE A 53 -4.58 -4.55 -11.49
N VAL A 54 -4.48 -5.83 -11.80
CA VAL A 54 -5.06 -6.90 -10.99
C VAL A 54 -4.04 -7.31 -9.94
N LEU A 55 -4.34 -6.97 -8.71
CA LEU A 55 -3.53 -7.31 -7.53
C LEU A 55 -4.11 -8.53 -6.84
N ARG A 56 -3.26 -9.38 -6.30
CA ARG A 56 -3.64 -10.61 -5.58
C ARG A 56 -3.29 -10.50 -4.11
N ARG A 57 -3.91 -11.35 -3.30
CA ARG A 57 -3.65 -11.42 -1.85
C ARG A 57 -2.16 -11.45 -1.55
N GLY A 58 -1.72 -10.57 -0.65
CA GLY A 58 -0.33 -10.44 -0.22
C GLY A 58 0.54 -9.56 -1.12
N GLU A 59 0.10 -9.23 -2.35
CA GLU A 59 0.78 -8.21 -3.16
C GLU A 59 0.52 -6.82 -2.59
N LEU A 60 1.42 -5.88 -2.84
CA LEU A 60 1.40 -4.54 -2.26
C LEU A 60 1.15 -3.50 -3.34
N ALA A 61 0.55 -2.38 -2.92
CA ALA A 61 0.47 -1.18 -3.76
C ALA A 61 0.86 0.06 -2.97
N TYR A 62 1.66 0.91 -3.59
CA TYR A 62 2.02 2.23 -3.10
C TYR A 62 1.17 3.30 -3.81
N ASN A 63 0.31 3.94 -3.03
CA ASN A 63 -0.41 5.14 -3.45
C ASN A 63 0.45 6.36 -3.12
N HIS A 64 1.03 6.99 -4.13
CA HIS A 64 1.85 8.18 -3.97
C HIS A 64 1.05 9.50 -3.91
N GLY A 65 -0.25 9.43 -3.59
CA GLY A 65 -1.07 10.59 -3.25
C GLY A 65 -0.72 11.13 -1.86
N ALA A 66 -0.39 12.41 -1.79
CA ALA A 66 -0.10 13.08 -0.52
C ALA A 66 -1.39 13.34 0.26
N SER A 67 -1.34 13.13 1.57
CA SER A 67 -2.41 13.47 2.50
C SER A 67 -1.83 14.07 3.78
N LYS A 68 -2.67 14.68 4.62
CA LYS A 68 -2.23 15.22 5.91
C LYS A 68 -1.63 14.14 6.82
N LEU A 69 -2.21 12.93 6.80
CA LEU A 69 -1.75 11.80 7.61
C LEU A 69 -0.51 11.12 7.02
N ARG A 70 -0.42 11.06 5.70
CA ARG A 70 0.66 10.41 4.94
C ARG A 70 1.17 11.37 3.87
N PRO A 71 2.04 12.32 4.23
CA PRO A 71 2.49 13.37 3.30
C PRO A 71 3.31 12.84 2.12
N PHE A 72 3.90 11.65 2.25
CA PHE A 72 4.70 10.99 1.21
C PHE A 72 4.04 9.70 0.67
N GLY A 73 2.71 9.63 0.73
CA GLY A 73 1.96 8.47 0.26
C GLY A 73 1.88 7.34 1.29
N SER A 74 1.32 6.22 0.88
CA SER A 74 1.13 5.06 1.75
C SER A 74 1.17 3.75 0.96
N CYS A 75 1.67 2.69 1.58
CA CYS A 75 1.80 1.38 0.98
C CYS A 75 1.10 0.31 1.84
N PHE A 76 0.23 -0.48 1.22
CA PHE A 76 -0.48 -1.55 1.93
C PHE A 76 -0.47 -2.84 1.12
N ASN A 77 -0.52 -3.97 1.83
CA ASN A 77 -0.70 -5.27 1.23
C ASN A 77 -2.19 -5.60 1.11
N LEU A 78 -2.58 -6.22 0.00
CA LEU A 78 -3.96 -6.63 -0.24
C LEU A 78 -4.32 -7.83 0.63
N LEU A 79 -5.44 -7.75 1.35
CA LEU A 79 -6.01 -8.84 2.17
C LEU A 79 -7.10 -9.62 1.45
N ALA A 80 -7.80 -9.01 0.49
CA ALA A 80 -8.75 -9.69 -0.39
C ALA A 80 -8.05 -10.68 -1.33
N ASP A 81 -8.77 -11.63 -1.90
CA ASP A 81 -8.16 -12.61 -2.81
C ASP A 81 -7.61 -11.96 -4.07
N GLU A 82 -8.41 -11.06 -4.67
CA GLU A 82 -8.04 -10.29 -5.85
C GLU A 82 -8.76 -8.94 -5.85
N ALA A 83 -8.12 -7.91 -6.40
CA ALA A 83 -8.71 -6.58 -6.58
C ALA A 83 -8.17 -5.89 -7.83
N ARG A 84 -8.97 -4.99 -8.42
CA ARG A 84 -8.54 -4.09 -9.48
C ARG A 84 -8.10 -2.77 -8.87
N ILE A 85 -6.87 -2.38 -9.15
CA ILE A 85 -6.20 -1.24 -8.50
C ILE A 85 -5.93 -0.16 -9.55
N PRO A 86 -6.10 1.14 -9.24
CA PRO A 86 -5.77 2.23 -10.14
C PRO A 86 -4.36 2.09 -10.70
N PHE A 87 -4.22 2.20 -12.02
CA PHE A 87 -2.95 2.01 -12.73
C PHE A 87 -1.87 3.04 -12.37
N VAL A 88 -2.23 4.11 -11.67
CA VAL A 88 -1.30 5.13 -11.17
C VAL A 88 -0.54 4.69 -9.92
N TYR A 89 -0.98 3.63 -9.24
CA TYR A 89 -0.27 3.10 -8.08
C TYR A 89 0.91 2.24 -8.52
N HIS A 90 1.96 2.23 -7.73
CA HIS A 90 3.07 1.30 -7.91
C HIS A 90 2.75 -0.02 -7.22
N CYS A 91 2.51 -1.06 -8.00
CA CYS A 91 2.12 -2.39 -7.52
C CYS A 91 3.30 -3.36 -7.61
N PHE A 92 3.48 -4.20 -6.58
CA PHE A 92 4.59 -5.15 -6.54
C PHE A 92 4.28 -6.35 -5.64
N SER A 93 4.98 -7.45 -5.88
CA SER A 93 5.00 -8.65 -5.05
C SER A 93 6.34 -8.78 -4.34
N LEU A 94 6.37 -9.43 -3.19
CA LEU A 94 7.60 -9.76 -2.48
C LEU A 94 8.06 -11.17 -2.84
N ARG A 95 9.39 -11.37 -2.91
CA ARG A 95 9.98 -12.67 -3.23
C ARG A 95 9.90 -13.64 -2.07
N SER A 96 10.18 -13.19 -0.85
CA SER A 96 10.23 -14.07 0.34
C SER A 96 9.83 -13.38 1.66
N ASP A 97 9.73 -12.05 1.69
CA ASP A 97 9.44 -11.31 2.90
C ASP A 97 7.95 -11.30 3.26
N CYS A 98 7.63 -10.98 4.51
CA CYS A 98 6.25 -10.91 5.00
C CYS A 98 5.55 -9.63 4.51
N PRO A 99 4.48 -9.71 3.69
CA PRO A 99 3.82 -8.52 3.15
C PRO A 99 3.30 -7.57 4.22
N ALA A 100 2.70 -8.09 5.29
CA ALA A 100 2.18 -7.28 6.37
C ALA A 100 3.29 -6.53 7.11
N PHE A 101 4.43 -7.17 7.38
CA PHE A 101 5.60 -6.51 7.97
C PHE A 101 6.18 -5.45 7.03
N THR A 102 6.36 -5.79 5.76
CA THR A 102 6.90 -4.86 4.76
C THR A 102 6.01 -3.63 4.59
N SER A 103 4.69 -3.81 4.65
CA SER A 103 3.73 -2.69 4.66
C SER A 103 3.94 -1.76 5.87
N LEU A 104 4.17 -2.31 7.07
CA LEU A 104 4.46 -1.52 8.26
C LEU A 104 5.75 -0.72 8.11
N GLU A 105 6.81 -1.38 7.63
CA GLU A 105 8.12 -0.76 7.43
C GLU A 105 8.08 0.35 6.39
N LEU A 106 7.40 0.12 5.25
CA LEU A 106 7.24 1.11 4.18
C LEU A 106 6.41 2.34 4.59
N ASN A 107 5.58 2.23 5.62
CA ASN A 107 4.84 3.34 6.21
C ASN A 107 5.54 3.91 7.46
N GLY A 108 6.73 3.43 7.79
CA GLY A 108 7.51 3.89 8.94
C GLY A 108 8.26 5.20 8.68
N GLY A 109 8.60 5.92 9.76
CA GLY A 109 9.27 7.22 9.68
C GLY A 109 10.62 7.19 8.95
N GLN A 110 11.37 6.09 9.06
CA GLN A 110 12.66 5.95 8.36
C GLN A 110 12.50 5.93 6.84
N VAL A 111 11.43 5.30 6.32
CA VAL A 111 11.12 5.31 4.88
C VAL A 111 10.53 6.66 4.49
N GLU A 112 9.69 7.27 5.31
CA GLU A 112 9.16 8.62 5.07
C GLU A 112 10.29 9.66 4.91
N ASP A 113 11.33 9.60 5.73
CA ASP A 113 12.50 10.49 5.62
C ASP A 113 13.27 10.28 4.30
N GLN A 114 13.36 9.05 3.82
CA GLN A 114 13.95 8.76 2.52
C GLN A 114 13.07 9.29 1.37
N LEU A 115 11.74 9.04 1.43
CA LEU A 115 10.80 9.53 0.42
C LEU A 115 10.80 11.06 0.32
N ARG A 116 10.94 11.76 1.44
CA ARG A 116 11.07 13.22 1.47
C ARG A 116 12.22 13.72 0.61
N THR A 117 13.32 12.98 0.54
CA THR A 117 14.48 13.35 -0.29
C THR A 117 14.29 12.99 -1.77
N LEU A 118 13.46 11.98 -2.09
CA LEU A 118 13.20 11.53 -3.45
C LEU A 118 12.14 12.37 -4.16
N VAL A 119 11.21 12.97 -3.42
CA VAL A 119 10.18 13.84 -4.00
C VAL A 119 10.83 15.11 -4.52
N SER A 120 10.99 15.20 -5.83
CA SER A 120 11.42 16.43 -6.48
C SER A 120 10.36 17.53 -6.32
N SER A 121 10.80 18.77 -6.19
CA SER A 121 9.99 19.94 -5.85
C SER A 121 8.71 20.05 -6.68
N GLY A 122 7.57 19.82 -6.05
CA GLY A 122 6.23 20.07 -6.56
C GLY A 122 5.37 18.83 -6.67
N ALA A 123 4.26 18.82 -5.91
CA ALA A 123 3.18 17.88 -6.19
C ALA A 123 2.64 18.16 -7.60
N ARG A 124 2.34 17.09 -8.36
CA ARG A 124 1.66 17.20 -9.65
C ARG A 124 0.28 17.86 -9.44
N MET A 125 -0.26 18.47 -10.50
CA MET A 125 -1.59 19.10 -10.45
C MET A 125 -2.73 18.13 -10.06
N ASP A 126 -2.48 16.82 -10.22
CA ASP A 126 -3.39 15.74 -9.83
C ASP A 126 -3.25 15.32 -8.34
N GLY A 127 -2.40 16.00 -7.57
CA GLY A 127 -2.17 15.69 -6.14
C GLY A 127 -1.26 14.49 -5.89
N LEU A 128 -0.71 13.89 -6.95
CA LEU A 128 0.26 12.79 -6.83
C LEU A 128 1.68 13.34 -6.67
N LEU A 129 2.47 12.68 -5.84
CA LEU A 129 3.89 12.97 -5.72
C LEU A 129 4.62 12.50 -6.97
N ASN A 130 5.60 13.29 -7.40
CA ASN A 130 6.44 12.91 -8.54
C ASN A 130 7.56 11.97 -8.06
N ILE A 131 7.23 10.70 -7.93
CA ILE A 131 8.13 9.60 -7.58
C ILE A 131 7.86 8.42 -8.50
N SER A 132 8.86 8.00 -9.25
CA SER A 132 8.77 6.81 -10.10
C SER A 132 8.89 5.52 -9.28
N PHE A 133 8.48 4.38 -9.85
CA PHE A 133 8.66 3.10 -9.17
C PHE A 133 10.15 2.77 -8.99
N GLU A 134 11.00 3.11 -9.96
CA GLU A 134 12.45 2.92 -9.86
C GLU A 134 13.03 3.71 -8.68
N GLU A 135 12.61 4.96 -8.48
CA GLU A 135 13.01 5.75 -7.31
C GLU A 135 12.47 5.14 -6.02
N TYR A 136 11.21 4.72 -5.99
CA TYR A 136 10.62 4.05 -4.83
C TYR A 136 11.36 2.76 -4.45
N GLN A 137 11.83 1.99 -5.44
CA GLN A 137 12.63 0.78 -5.22
C GLN A 137 14.00 1.05 -4.57
N THR A 138 14.48 2.29 -4.55
CA THR A 138 15.75 2.64 -3.89
C THR A 138 15.65 2.77 -2.38
N VAL A 139 14.44 2.86 -1.80
CA VAL A 139 14.27 2.96 -0.36
C VAL A 139 14.85 1.75 0.35
N ARG A 140 15.46 2.00 1.51
CA ARG A 140 16.10 0.99 2.33
C ARG A 140 15.21 0.62 3.49
N LEU A 141 15.05 -0.67 3.69
CA LEU A 141 14.26 -1.30 4.74
C LEU A 141 15.19 -2.03 5.71
N LEU A 142 14.80 -2.09 6.97
CA LEU A 142 15.45 -2.92 7.99
C LEU A 142 14.63 -4.21 8.13
N LEU A 143 15.20 -5.31 7.71
CA LEU A 143 14.53 -6.61 7.66
C LEU A 143 15.12 -7.56 8.70
N PRO A 144 14.35 -7.98 9.69
CA PRO A 144 14.70 -9.10 10.56
C PRO A 144 14.50 -10.43 9.82
N SER A 145 14.72 -11.54 10.50
CA SER A 145 14.38 -12.87 9.96
C SER A 145 12.88 -12.96 9.62
N LEU A 146 12.52 -13.81 8.65
CA LEU A 146 11.12 -13.95 8.22
C LEU A 146 10.19 -14.32 9.38
N ASP A 147 10.66 -15.12 10.34
CA ASP A 147 9.87 -15.48 11.52
C ASP A 147 9.62 -14.28 12.44
N GLU A 148 10.64 -13.44 12.65
CA GLU A 148 10.47 -12.19 13.39
C GLU A 148 9.53 -11.22 12.67
N GLN A 149 9.64 -11.09 11.33
CA GLN A 149 8.72 -10.29 10.53
C GLN A 149 7.27 -10.70 10.77
N ARG A 150 6.99 -12.01 10.73
CA ARG A 150 5.65 -12.57 10.98
C ARG A 150 5.17 -12.31 12.41
N GLN A 151 6.04 -12.45 13.39
CA GLN A 151 5.73 -12.20 14.79
C GLN A 151 5.38 -10.72 15.03
N ILE A 152 6.19 -9.81 14.47
CA ILE A 152 5.97 -8.37 14.58
C ILE A 152 4.66 -7.99 13.89
N ALA A 153 4.42 -8.43 12.67
CA ALA A 153 3.18 -8.18 11.94
C ALA A 153 1.96 -8.71 12.69
N GLY A 154 2.05 -9.91 13.27
CA GLY A 154 1.00 -10.51 14.08
C GLY A 154 0.70 -9.72 15.36
N LEU A 155 1.72 -9.14 16.00
CA LEU A 155 1.55 -8.27 17.16
C LEU A 155 0.78 -7.00 16.79
N PHE A 156 1.18 -6.32 15.72
CA PHE A 156 0.48 -5.11 15.25
C PHE A 156 -0.97 -5.40 14.86
N ALA A 157 -1.24 -6.51 14.17
CA ALA A 157 -2.62 -6.91 13.84
C ALA A 157 -3.49 -7.12 15.08
N LYS A 158 -2.93 -7.71 16.15
CA LYS A 158 -3.62 -7.85 17.44
C LYS A 158 -3.88 -6.50 18.10
N LEU A 159 -2.90 -5.60 18.10
CA LEU A 159 -3.05 -4.25 18.66
C LEU A 159 -4.14 -3.47 17.92
N ASP A 160 -4.16 -3.50 16.59
CA ASP A 160 -5.19 -2.84 15.79
C ASP A 160 -6.58 -3.38 16.10
N SER A 161 -6.71 -4.69 16.27
CA SER A 161 -7.97 -5.34 16.64
C SER A 161 -8.44 -4.90 18.04
N LEU A 162 -7.55 -4.80 19.01
CA LEU A 162 -7.85 -4.32 20.36
C LEU A 162 -8.26 -2.84 20.38
N ILE A 163 -7.57 -2.00 19.61
CA ILE A 163 -7.91 -0.59 19.46
C ILE A 163 -9.30 -0.45 18.86
N ALA A 164 -9.59 -1.17 17.79
CA ALA A 164 -10.90 -1.13 17.13
C ALA A 164 -12.03 -1.59 18.08
N LEU A 165 -11.81 -2.64 18.88
CA LEU A 165 -12.76 -3.10 19.87
C LEU A 165 -13.03 -2.03 20.94
N HIS A 166 -11.97 -1.46 21.50
CA HIS A 166 -12.08 -0.42 22.53
C HIS A 166 -12.77 0.84 22.01
N GLN A 167 -12.53 1.23 20.77
CA GLN A 167 -13.21 2.37 20.14
C GLN A 167 -14.71 2.11 20.01
N ARG A 168 -15.14 0.88 19.64
CA ARG A 168 -16.56 0.49 19.58
C ARG A 168 -17.22 0.54 20.96
N GLU A 169 -16.57 0.02 21.98
CA GLU A 169 -17.09 0.07 23.35
C GLU A 169 -17.31 1.51 23.85
N ARG A 170 -16.38 2.41 23.51
CA ARG A 170 -16.50 3.85 23.87
C ARG A 170 -17.59 4.58 23.08
N ALA A 171 -17.88 4.15 21.86
CA ALA A 171 -18.95 4.72 21.03
C ALA A 171 -20.36 4.30 21.46
N GLY A 172 -20.50 3.39 22.44
CA GLY A 172 -21.78 2.99 23.03
C GLY A 172 -22.63 2.11 22.13
N VAL A 173 -21.98 1.33 21.27
CA VAL A 173 -22.64 0.38 20.35
C VAL A 173 -22.33 -1.03 20.79
#